data_0284e308d7e29c188a0b9c4334ae9f11
#
_entry.id   0284e308d7e29c188a0b9c4334ae9f11
#
_cell.length_a   1.000
_cell.length_b   1.000
_cell.length_c   1.000
_cell.angle_alpha   90.00
_cell.angle_beta   90.00
_cell.angle_gamma   90.00
#
_symmetry.space_group_name_H-M   'P 1'
#
loop_
_entity.id
_entity.type
_entity.pdbx_description
1 polymer ?
#
loop_
_entity_poly.entity_id
_entity_poly.type
_entity_poly.pdbx_seq_one_letter_code
_entity_poly.pdbx_strand_id
1 'polypeptide(L)'
;TADGTRTMLTDRGSATELSVWHDEWLDGANVVHLPLYSFSHEPLAETARRAVASAKARKCFVSIDLSSVALIEHLGATNVQALLRQAAPDVLFCTRAEAESARVHADDQCGAGLVVVKDAERPIRVFSGRGKETEFPVQAVAKVVDATGAGDAFAAGFLSEFAERRPVEACVAAGRDLAARVVKLAGATLEGE
;
A
#
# COMPACT_ATOMS: atom_id res chain seq x y z
N THR A 1 -22.89 6.22 -5.87
CA THR A 1 -24.19 5.54 -5.97
C THR A 1 -24.78 5.33 -4.59
N ALA A 2 -26.12 5.11 -4.48
CA ALA A 2 -26.81 4.94 -3.21
C ALA A 2 -26.38 3.70 -2.39
N ASP A 3 -25.68 2.76 -3.03
CA ASP A 3 -25.13 1.53 -2.45
C ASP A 3 -23.68 1.67 -1.99
N GLY A 4 -23.11 2.88 -1.98
CA GLY A 4 -21.72 3.14 -1.60
C GLY A 4 -20.69 2.77 -2.67
N THR A 5 -21.10 2.23 -3.83
CA THR A 5 -20.16 1.97 -4.93
C THR A 5 -19.72 3.29 -5.56
N ARG A 6 -18.45 3.39 -5.89
CA ARG A 6 -17.88 4.55 -6.57
C ARG A 6 -17.21 4.13 -7.89
N THR A 7 -17.32 4.98 -8.88
CA THR A 7 -16.59 4.86 -10.13
C THR A 7 -15.55 5.97 -10.18
N MET A 8 -14.30 5.62 -10.46
CA MET A 8 -13.24 6.59 -10.65
C MET A 8 -13.01 6.78 -12.16
N LEU A 9 -13.13 8.02 -12.62
CA LEU A 9 -12.71 8.42 -13.96
C LEU A 9 -11.30 8.98 -13.83
N THR A 10 -10.31 8.14 -14.10
CA THR A 10 -8.90 8.47 -13.84
C THR A 10 -8.28 9.11 -15.07
N ASP A 11 -7.81 10.34 -14.93
CA ASP A 11 -6.79 10.94 -15.79
C ASP A 11 -5.48 11.01 -15.00
N ARG A 12 -4.43 10.37 -15.49
CA ARG A 12 -3.13 10.33 -14.80
C ARG A 12 -2.28 11.56 -15.07
N GLY A 13 -2.62 12.34 -16.09
CA GLY A 13 -1.92 13.56 -16.47
C GLY A 13 -0.40 13.35 -16.58
N SER A 14 0.36 14.35 -16.18
CA SER A 14 1.84 14.36 -16.21
C SER A 14 2.48 13.40 -15.20
N ALA A 15 1.72 12.78 -14.28
CA ALA A 15 2.29 11.85 -13.31
C ALA A 15 3.00 10.65 -13.97
N THR A 16 2.58 10.27 -15.18
CA THR A 16 3.19 9.18 -15.95
C THR A 16 4.48 9.59 -16.68
N GLU A 17 4.77 10.88 -16.76
CA GLU A 17 5.91 11.44 -17.51
C GLU A 17 7.18 11.56 -16.67
N LEU A 18 7.12 11.25 -15.38
CA LEU A 18 8.28 11.33 -14.49
C LEU A 18 9.37 10.36 -14.94
N SER A 19 10.45 10.92 -15.52
CA SER A 19 11.57 10.16 -16.12
C SER A 19 12.89 10.35 -15.40
N VAL A 20 12.92 11.24 -14.41
CA VAL A 20 14.16 11.59 -13.67
C VAL A 20 13.98 11.18 -12.22
N TRP A 21 15.02 10.58 -11.66
CA TRP A 21 15.14 10.25 -10.24
C TRP A 21 16.38 10.96 -9.68
N HIS A 22 16.21 11.59 -8.52
CA HIS A 22 17.29 12.22 -7.77
C HIS A 22 17.38 11.55 -6.40
N ASP A 23 18.55 11.05 -6.07
CA ASP A 23 18.78 10.33 -4.81
C ASP A 23 18.58 11.22 -3.58
N GLU A 24 18.76 12.53 -3.72
CA GLU A 24 18.55 13.54 -2.68
C GLU A 24 17.08 13.62 -2.22
N TRP A 25 16.13 13.12 -3.02
CA TRP A 25 14.72 13.05 -2.60
C TRP A 25 14.50 12.11 -1.42
N LEU A 26 15.46 11.23 -1.15
CA LEU A 26 15.43 10.34 0.01
C LEU A 26 16.19 10.89 1.22
N ASP A 27 16.70 12.11 1.19
CA ASP A 27 17.43 12.66 2.32
C ASP A 27 16.50 12.84 3.52
N GLY A 28 16.84 12.14 4.62
CA GLY A 28 16.00 12.08 5.81
C GLY A 28 14.80 11.14 5.75
N ALA A 29 14.56 10.46 4.61
CA ALA A 29 13.48 9.49 4.50
C ALA A 29 13.83 8.16 5.20
N ASN A 30 12.85 7.59 5.90
CA ASN A 30 12.95 6.26 6.50
C ASN A 30 12.19 5.22 5.66
N VAL A 31 11.19 5.64 4.90
CA VAL A 31 10.30 4.77 4.11
C VAL A 31 10.06 5.39 2.75
N VAL A 32 10.04 4.55 1.72
CA VAL A 32 9.50 4.87 0.39
C VAL A 32 8.25 4.03 0.18
N HIS A 33 7.12 4.69 -0.05
CA HIS A 33 5.84 4.04 -0.33
C HIS A 33 5.44 4.29 -1.78
N LEU A 34 5.17 3.22 -2.51
CA LEU A 34 4.84 3.26 -3.94
C LEU A 34 3.53 2.51 -4.21
N PRO A 35 2.53 3.13 -4.84
CA PRO A 35 1.40 2.39 -5.38
C PRO A 35 1.83 1.58 -6.61
N LEU A 36 1.18 0.43 -6.87
CA LEU A 36 1.45 -0.39 -8.06
C LEU A 36 1.31 0.40 -9.36
N TYR A 37 0.50 1.45 -9.35
CA TYR A 37 0.39 2.40 -10.45
C TYR A 37 1.72 2.99 -10.91
N SER A 38 2.68 3.16 -10.00
CA SER A 38 4.02 3.68 -10.32
C SER A 38 4.82 2.77 -11.26
N PHE A 39 4.40 1.52 -11.40
CA PHE A 39 5.06 0.53 -12.25
C PHE A 39 4.28 0.20 -13.53
N SER A 40 3.21 0.93 -13.83
CA SER A 40 2.29 0.55 -14.92
C SER A 40 2.70 1.04 -16.30
N HIS A 41 3.47 2.11 -16.41
CA HIS A 41 3.83 2.75 -17.68
C HIS A 41 5.24 3.33 -17.62
N GLU A 42 6.00 3.22 -18.70
CA GLU A 42 7.25 3.96 -18.88
C GLU A 42 6.93 5.42 -19.25
N PRO A 43 7.77 6.38 -18.84
CA PRO A 43 9.04 6.26 -18.12
C PRO A 43 8.91 6.14 -16.58
N LEU A 44 7.70 6.34 -16.02
CA LEU A 44 7.47 6.31 -14.58
C LEU A 44 7.91 4.98 -13.94
N ALA A 45 7.67 3.85 -14.61
CA ALA A 45 8.01 2.53 -14.08
C ALA A 45 9.53 2.36 -13.89
N GLU A 46 10.35 2.90 -14.80
CA GLU A 46 11.81 2.91 -14.62
C GLU A 46 12.21 3.81 -13.44
N THR A 47 11.57 4.97 -13.30
CA THR A 47 11.80 5.88 -12.17
C THR A 47 11.44 5.22 -10.85
N ALA A 48 10.32 4.49 -10.78
CA ALA A 48 9.92 3.74 -9.60
C ALA A 48 10.92 2.62 -9.24
N ARG A 49 11.45 1.89 -10.25
CA ARG A 49 12.51 0.89 -10.02
C ARG A 49 13.78 1.52 -9.46
N ARG A 50 14.19 2.69 -9.94
CA ARG A 50 15.32 3.46 -9.40
C ARG A 50 15.06 3.91 -7.97
N ALA A 51 13.85 4.40 -7.67
CA ALA A 51 13.45 4.77 -6.31
C ALA A 51 13.61 3.60 -5.34
N VAL A 52 13.13 2.39 -5.73
CA VAL A 52 13.30 1.16 -4.93
C VAL A 52 14.78 0.83 -4.72
N ALA A 53 15.60 0.88 -5.78
CA ALA A 53 17.03 0.59 -5.70
C ALA A 53 17.76 1.57 -4.78
N SER A 54 17.50 2.88 -4.93
CA SER A 54 18.06 3.92 -4.06
C SER A 54 17.61 3.78 -2.61
N ALA A 55 16.33 3.49 -2.35
CA ALA A 55 15.82 3.27 -1.01
C ALA A 55 16.56 2.12 -0.32
N LYS A 56 16.72 0.99 -1.01
CA LYS A 56 17.47 -0.16 -0.49
C LYS A 56 18.94 0.14 -0.22
N ALA A 57 19.60 0.85 -1.13
CA ALA A 57 21.00 1.27 -0.95
C ALA A 57 21.17 2.16 0.29
N ARG A 58 20.18 2.99 0.60
CA ARG A 58 20.15 3.88 1.77
C ARG A 58 19.57 3.24 3.02
N LYS A 59 19.16 1.96 2.96
CA LYS A 59 18.50 1.22 4.05
C LYS A 59 17.17 1.84 4.49
N CYS A 60 16.51 2.57 3.59
CA CYS A 60 15.12 2.96 3.77
C CYS A 60 14.21 1.74 3.55
N PHE A 61 13.15 1.64 4.30
CA PHE A 61 12.13 0.62 4.07
C PHE A 61 11.39 0.90 2.76
N VAL A 62 11.07 -0.16 2.04
CA VAL A 62 10.27 -0.10 0.81
C VAL A 62 8.90 -0.67 1.07
N SER A 63 7.86 0.07 0.73
CA SER A 63 6.48 -0.37 0.82
C SER A 63 5.79 -0.24 -0.53
N ILE A 64 4.95 -1.23 -0.87
CA ILE A 64 4.13 -1.21 -2.09
C ILE A 64 2.67 -1.44 -1.70
N ASP A 65 1.74 -0.71 -2.34
CA ASP A 65 0.29 -0.98 -2.29
C ASP A 65 -0.18 -1.48 -3.66
N LEU A 66 -0.91 -2.60 -3.72
CA LEU A 66 -1.42 -3.17 -4.98
C LEU A 66 -2.49 -2.30 -5.64
N SER A 67 -3.17 -1.47 -4.88
CA SER A 67 -4.01 -0.34 -5.29
C SER A 67 -5.25 -0.66 -6.13
N SER A 68 -5.25 -1.68 -7.00
CA SER A 68 -6.36 -1.92 -7.93
C SER A 68 -6.36 -3.31 -8.55
N VAL A 69 -7.48 -4.00 -8.43
CA VAL A 69 -7.73 -5.28 -9.14
C VAL A 69 -7.63 -5.09 -10.66
N ALA A 70 -8.26 -4.05 -11.20
CA ALA A 70 -8.23 -3.80 -12.65
C ALA A 70 -6.81 -3.57 -13.17
N LEU A 71 -5.95 -2.93 -12.38
CA LEU A 71 -4.53 -2.76 -12.75
C LEU A 71 -3.78 -4.10 -12.72
N ILE A 72 -4.02 -4.92 -11.71
CA ILE A 72 -3.41 -6.25 -11.59
C ILE A 72 -3.82 -7.14 -12.78
N GLU A 73 -5.09 -7.12 -13.15
CA GLU A 73 -5.61 -7.84 -14.32
C GLU A 73 -4.98 -7.35 -15.62
N HIS A 74 -4.85 -6.02 -15.78
CA HIS A 74 -4.21 -5.41 -16.95
C HIS A 74 -2.74 -5.80 -17.08
N LEU A 75 -1.98 -5.77 -15.98
CA LEU A 75 -0.55 -6.13 -15.96
C LEU A 75 -0.34 -7.67 -16.03
N GLY A 76 -1.31 -8.43 -15.56
CA GLY A 76 -1.25 -9.88 -15.37
C GLY A 76 -0.57 -10.28 -14.06
N ALA A 77 -1.20 -11.20 -13.33
CA ALA A 77 -0.74 -11.65 -12.01
C ALA A 77 0.74 -12.11 -12.00
N THR A 78 1.18 -12.83 -13.02
CA THR A 78 2.56 -13.31 -13.14
C THR A 78 3.57 -12.16 -13.21
N ASN A 79 3.26 -11.11 -13.97
CA ASN A 79 4.13 -9.93 -14.07
C ASN A 79 4.16 -9.14 -12.75
N VAL A 80 3.00 -9.00 -12.09
CA VAL A 80 2.93 -8.36 -10.76
C VAL A 80 3.77 -9.13 -9.74
N GLN A 81 3.67 -10.48 -9.71
CA GLN A 81 4.49 -11.29 -8.83
C GLN A 81 5.99 -11.15 -9.13
N ALA A 82 6.38 -11.13 -10.42
CA ALA A 82 7.79 -10.94 -10.81
C ALA A 82 8.30 -9.58 -10.34
N LEU A 83 7.50 -8.52 -10.53
CA LEU A 83 7.79 -7.17 -10.05
C LEU A 83 7.97 -7.16 -8.52
N LEU A 84 7.06 -7.76 -7.77
CA LEU A 84 7.13 -7.82 -6.32
C LEU A 84 8.39 -8.58 -5.84
N ARG A 85 8.72 -9.72 -6.47
CA ARG A 85 9.95 -10.46 -6.14
C ARG A 85 11.21 -9.66 -6.44
N GLN A 86 11.22 -8.88 -7.53
CA GLN A 86 12.33 -7.99 -7.85
C GLN A 86 12.42 -6.80 -6.89
N ALA A 87 11.31 -6.17 -6.60
CA ALA A 87 11.22 -5.05 -5.67
C ALA A 87 11.49 -5.50 -4.23
N ALA A 88 11.11 -6.73 -3.86
CA ALA A 88 11.21 -7.30 -2.51
C ALA A 88 10.86 -6.27 -1.42
N PRO A 89 9.61 -5.77 -1.38
CA PRO A 89 9.22 -4.73 -0.44
C PRO A 89 9.25 -5.26 1.00
N ASP A 90 9.58 -4.39 1.95
CA ASP A 90 9.50 -4.72 3.38
C ASP A 90 8.03 -4.90 3.81
N VAL A 91 7.12 -4.10 3.21
CA VAL A 91 5.68 -4.19 3.47
C VAL A 91 4.91 -4.12 2.14
N LEU A 92 4.03 -5.10 1.93
CA LEU A 92 3.05 -5.10 0.84
C LEU A 92 1.66 -4.88 1.42
N PHE A 93 0.98 -3.84 0.98
CA PHE A 93 -0.42 -3.59 1.28
C PHE A 93 -1.32 -4.06 0.13
N CYS A 94 -2.43 -4.67 0.47
CA CYS A 94 -3.47 -5.03 -0.49
C CYS A 94 -4.82 -5.18 0.18
N THR A 95 -5.88 -5.16 -0.61
CA THR A 95 -7.18 -5.69 -0.21
C THR A 95 -7.22 -7.20 -0.46
N ARG A 96 -8.23 -7.88 0.09
CA ARG A 96 -8.45 -9.31 -0.21
C ARG A 96 -8.57 -9.56 -1.72
N ALA A 97 -9.37 -8.78 -2.43
CA ALA A 97 -9.59 -8.93 -3.85
C ALA A 97 -8.30 -8.73 -4.68
N GLU A 98 -7.46 -7.78 -4.27
CA GLU A 98 -6.15 -7.55 -4.90
C GLU A 98 -5.18 -8.69 -4.62
N ALA A 99 -5.15 -9.23 -3.39
CA ALA A 99 -4.33 -10.38 -3.05
C ALA A 99 -4.72 -11.62 -3.89
N GLU A 100 -6.04 -11.87 -4.02
CA GLU A 100 -6.58 -12.95 -4.84
C GLU A 100 -6.22 -12.76 -6.32
N SER A 101 -6.41 -11.56 -6.88
CA SER A 101 -6.08 -11.24 -8.27
C SER A 101 -4.58 -11.35 -8.55
N ALA A 102 -3.72 -10.90 -7.64
CA ALA A 102 -2.27 -11.01 -7.76
C ALA A 102 -1.72 -12.38 -7.37
N ARG A 103 -2.57 -13.29 -6.84
CA ARG A 103 -2.20 -14.61 -6.31
C ARG A 103 -1.12 -14.51 -5.22
N VAL A 104 -1.27 -13.53 -4.32
CA VAL A 104 -0.42 -13.37 -3.14
C VAL A 104 -1.07 -14.13 -1.98
N HIS A 105 -0.33 -15.05 -1.37
CA HIS A 105 -0.82 -15.94 -0.33
C HIS A 105 0.14 -15.99 0.85
N ALA A 106 -0.30 -16.58 1.96
CA ALA A 106 0.51 -16.70 3.18
C ALA A 106 1.81 -17.48 2.96
N ASP A 107 1.78 -18.49 2.09
CA ASP A 107 2.91 -19.35 1.73
C ASP A 107 3.77 -18.80 0.57
N ASP A 108 3.22 -17.90 -0.24
CA ASP A 108 3.95 -17.16 -1.29
C ASP A 108 3.67 -15.65 -1.20
N GLN A 109 4.47 -14.96 -0.41
CA GLN A 109 4.40 -13.50 -0.21
C GLN A 109 5.07 -12.69 -1.33
N CYS A 110 5.44 -13.35 -2.42
CA CYS A 110 6.09 -12.73 -3.58
C CYS A 110 7.32 -11.86 -3.22
N GLY A 111 8.10 -12.30 -2.23
CA GLY A 111 9.31 -11.60 -1.79
C GLY A 111 9.08 -10.48 -0.79
N ALA A 112 7.84 -10.17 -0.40
CA ALA A 112 7.55 -9.18 0.63
C ALA A 112 7.96 -9.69 2.03
N GLY A 113 8.43 -8.78 2.88
CA GLY A 113 8.75 -9.08 4.29
C GLY A 113 7.48 -9.28 5.12
N LEU A 114 6.51 -8.39 4.96
CA LEU A 114 5.15 -8.45 5.51
C LEU A 114 4.14 -8.26 4.39
N VAL A 115 3.03 -9.00 4.44
CA VAL A 115 1.84 -8.74 3.61
C VAL A 115 0.70 -8.36 4.52
N VAL A 116 0.13 -7.18 4.30
CA VAL A 116 -0.98 -6.63 5.10
C VAL A 116 -2.23 -6.61 4.23
N VAL A 117 -3.16 -7.52 4.51
CA VAL A 117 -4.41 -7.67 3.77
C VAL A 117 -5.53 -6.94 4.50
N LYS A 118 -6.01 -5.86 3.90
CA LYS A 118 -7.15 -5.06 4.35
C LYS A 118 -8.44 -5.63 3.76
N ASP A 119 -9.52 -5.69 4.53
CA ASP A 119 -10.79 -6.24 4.05
C ASP A 119 -11.99 -5.52 4.68
N ALA A 120 -12.05 -4.20 4.50
CA ALA A 120 -13.11 -3.32 5.01
C ALA A 120 -13.41 -3.57 6.51
N GLU A 121 -14.56 -4.17 6.82
CA GLU A 121 -15.01 -4.45 8.19
C GLU A 121 -14.49 -5.77 8.75
N ARG A 122 -13.83 -6.59 7.93
CA ARG A 122 -13.28 -7.87 8.39
C ARG A 122 -11.92 -7.68 9.04
N PRO A 123 -11.43 -8.67 9.81
CA PRO A 123 -10.11 -8.60 10.41
C PRO A 123 -9.01 -8.35 9.38
N ILE A 124 -8.09 -7.45 9.71
CA ILE A 124 -6.86 -7.26 8.95
C ILE A 124 -5.99 -8.47 9.17
N ARG A 125 -5.51 -9.08 8.09
CA ARG A 125 -4.60 -10.22 8.15
C ARG A 125 -3.19 -9.76 7.81
N VAL A 126 -2.24 -10.16 8.62
CA VAL A 126 -0.82 -9.90 8.37
C VAL A 126 -0.10 -11.22 8.24
N PHE A 127 0.53 -11.42 7.09
CA PHE A 127 1.41 -12.56 6.84
C PHE A 127 2.86 -12.13 7.07
N SER A 128 3.60 -12.92 7.84
CA SER A 128 5.01 -12.68 8.13
C SER A 128 5.79 -14.00 8.12
N GLY A 129 6.99 -13.96 7.56
CA GLY A 129 7.82 -15.17 7.48
C GLY A 129 7.10 -16.30 6.72
N ARG A 130 7.47 -17.55 6.98
CA ARG A 130 6.93 -18.72 6.22
C ARG A 130 5.51 -19.07 6.68
N GLY A 131 4.52 -18.33 6.17
CA GLY A 131 3.10 -18.66 6.36
C GLY A 131 2.53 -18.32 7.75
N LYS A 132 3.23 -17.55 8.58
CA LYS A 132 2.67 -17.10 9.85
C LYS A 132 1.63 -16.03 9.57
N GLU A 133 0.38 -16.33 9.87
CA GLU A 133 -0.75 -15.40 9.77
C GLU A 133 -1.14 -14.91 11.17
N THR A 134 -1.41 -13.61 11.28
CA THR A 134 -1.97 -12.97 12.47
C THR A 134 -3.16 -12.13 12.05
N GLU A 135 -4.28 -12.27 12.74
CA GLU A 135 -5.49 -11.49 12.51
C GLU A 135 -5.66 -10.40 13.56
N PHE A 136 -6.08 -9.22 13.09
CA PHE A 136 -6.36 -8.06 13.93
C PHE A 136 -7.79 -7.60 13.70
N PRO A 137 -8.65 -7.58 14.73
CA PRO A 137 -10.04 -7.18 14.59
C PRO A 137 -10.14 -5.71 14.18
N VAL A 138 -11.08 -5.39 13.31
CA VAL A 138 -11.44 -4.02 12.93
C VAL A 138 -12.64 -3.58 13.78
N GLN A 139 -12.57 -2.38 14.35
CA GLN A 139 -13.73 -1.78 15.00
C GLN A 139 -14.58 -1.06 13.96
N ALA A 140 -15.86 -1.34 13.94
CA ALA A 140 -16.78 -0.65 13.05
C ALA A 140 -16.79 0.86 13.36
N VAL A 141 -16.68 1.67 12.31
CA VAL A 141 -16.82 3.12 12.43
C VAL A 141 -18.31 3.45 12.36
N ALA A 142 -18.84 4.07 13.40
CA ALA A 142 -20.28 4.33 13.54
C ALA A 142 -20.87 5.18 12.39
N LYS A 143 -20.08 6.03 11.75
CA LYS A 143 -20.51 6.85 10.62
C LYS A 143 -19.35 7.02 9.66
N VAL A 144 -19.46 6.40 8.50
CA VAL A 144 -18.55 6.62 7.36
C VAL A 144 -19.17 7.72 6.49
N VAL A 145 -18.42 8.78 6.24
CA VAL A 145 -18.80 9.88 5.34
C VAL A 145 -18.24 9.64 3.96
N ASP A 146 -16.95 9.34 3.87
CA ASP A 146 -16.25 9.07 2.62
C ASP A 146 -15.11 8.07 2.89
N ALA A 147 -15.06 6.97 2.14
CA ALA A 147 -13.99 5.98 2.27
C ALA A 147 -12.74 6.31 1.44
N THR A 148 -12.74 7.44 0.71
CA THR A 148 -11.60 7.88 -0.11
C THR A 148 -10.39 8.15 0.79
N GLY A 149 -9.23 7.59 0.41
CA GLY A 149 -7.99 7.76 1.17
C GLY A 149 -7.87 6.90 2.44
N ALA A 150 -8.88 6.08 2.78
CA ALA A 150 -8.80 5.20 3.96
C ALA A 150 -7.62 4.22 3.87
N GLY A 151 -7.35 3.68 2.68
CA GLY A 151 -6.22 2.80 2.42
C GLY A 151 -4.88 3.49 2.61
N ASP A 152 -4.77 4.72 2.07
CA ASP A 152 -3.55 5.53 2.17
C ASP A 152 -3.31 5.97 3.61
N ALA A 153 -4.37 6.38 4.32
CA ALA A 153 -4.31 6.72 5.74
C ALA A 153 -3.86 5.51 6.59
N PHE A 154 -4.43 4.33 6.32
CA PHE A 154 -3.99 3.12 6.98
C PHE A 154 -2.50 2.86 6.74
N ALA A 155 -2.05 2.93 5.47
CA ALA A 155 -0.65 2.72 5.12
C ALA A 155 0.26 3.75 5.81
N ALA A 156 -0.13 5.02 5.84
CA ALA A 156 0.62 6.08 6.51
C ALA A 156 0.78 5.82 8.01
N GLY A 157 -0.32 5.53 8.73
CA GLY A 157 -0.27 5.23 10.15
C GLY A 157 0.53 3.95 10.45
N PHE A 158 0.37 2.90 9.64
CA PHE A 158 1.15 1.67 9.77
C PHE A 158 2.65 1.94 9.59
N LEU A 159 3.02 2.64 8.50
CA LEU A 159 4.42 2.87 8.13
C LEU A 159 5.12 3.83 9.08
N SER A 160 4.43 4.74 9.74
CA SER A 160 5.02 5.60 10.76
C SER A 160 5.58 4.78 11.94
N GLU A 161 4.81 3.84 12.46
CA GLU A 161 5.24 2.96 13.54
C GLU A 161 6.24 1.89 13.06
N PHE A 162 6.08 1.42 11.81
CA PHE A 162 7.00 0.46 11.20
C PHE A 162 8.41 1.04 11.01
N ALA A 163 8.51 2.31 10.61
CA ALA A 163 9.78 3.02 10.50
C ALA A 163 10.53 3.08 11.84
N GLU A 164 9.79 3.21 12.94
CA GLU A 164 10.32 3.19 14.31
C GLU A 164 10.57 1.76 14.84
N ARG A 165 10.44 0.75 13.98
CA ARG A 165 10.62 -0.68 14.32
C ARG A 165 9.71 -1.15 15.46
N ARG A 166 8.53 -0.58 15.58
CA ARG A 166 7.51 -1.00 16.55
C ARG A 166 6.92 -2.36 16.17
N PRO A 167 6.37 -3.09 17.15
CA PRO A 167 5.67 -4.35 16.88
C PRO A 167 4.54 -4.18 15.88
N VAL A 168 4.25 -5.23 15.08
CA VAL A 168 3.20 -5.21 14.04
C VAL A 168 1.84 -4.82 14.61
N GLU A 169 1.55 -5.21 15.85
CA GLU A 169 0.33 -4.84 16.56
C GLU A 169 0.18 -3.32 16.70
N ALA A 170 1.26 -2.61 17.03
CA ALA A 170 1.26 -1.14 17.12
C ALA A 170 1.09 -0.51 15.73
N CYS A 171 1.77 -1.04 14.72
CA CYS A 171 1.63 -0.57 13.34
C CYS A 171 0.18 -0.70 12.84
N VAL A 172 -0.46 -1.84 13.06
CA VAL A 172 -1.86 -2.07 12.68
C VAL A 172 -2.80 -1.14 13.45
N ALA A 173 -2.55 -0.92 14.76
CA ALA A 173 -3.36 -0.02 15.57
C ALA A 173 -3.29 1.42 15.03
N ALA A 174 -2.09 1.95 14.80
CA ALA A 174 -1.91 3.29 14.23
C ALA A 174 -2.55 3.43 12.84
N GLY A 175 -2.41 2.41 11.98
CA GLY A 175 -3.06 2.39 10.67
C GLY A 175 -4.58 2.46 10.77
N ARG A 176 -5.20 1.65 11.66
CA ARG A 176 -6.65 1.67 11.89
C ARG A 176 -7.13 3.00 12.44
N ASP A 177 -6.42 3.57 13.39
CA ASP A 177 -6.80 4.82 14.04
C ASP A 177 -6.79 5.97 13.04
N LEU A 178 -5.78 6.04 12.17
CA LEU A 178 -5.71 7.07 11.15
C LEU A 178 -6.77 6.87 10.07
N ALA A 179 -6.98 5.66 9.59
CA ALA A 179 -8.05 5.34 8.64
C ALA A 179 -9.44 5.67 9.21
N ALA A 180 -9.71 5.33 10.48
CA ALA A 180 -10.97 5.62 11.15
C ALA A 180 -11.23 7.13 11.33
N ARG A 181 -10.21 7.96 11.36
CA ARG A 181 -10.33 9.44 11.35
C ARG A 181 -10.69 9.93 9.95
N VAL A 182 -9.96 9.49 8.93
CA VAL A 182 -10.16 9.93 7.54
C VAL A 182 -11.56 9.61 7.04
N VAL A 183 -12.09 8.41 7.26
CA VAL A 183 -13.43 8.03 6.75
C VAL A 183 -14.59 8.83 7.35
N LYS A 184 -14.37 9.62 8.39
CA LYS A 184 -15.38 10.51 8.99
C LYS A 184 -15.43 11.89 8.32
N LEU A 185 -14.51 12.18 7.42
CA LEU A 185 -14.37 13.44 6.72
C LEU A 185 -14.80 13.31 5.26
N ALA A 186 -15.19 14.39 4.63
CA ALA A 186 -15.38 14.45 3.20
C ALA A 186 -14.02 14.66 2.52
N GLY A 187 -13.67 13.81 1.57
CA GLY A 187 -12.36 13.84 0.92
C GLY A 187 -11.29 13.04 1.69
N ALA A 188 -10.08 13.00 1.10
CA ALA A 188 -8.99 12.13 1.57
C ALA A 188 -7.99 12.83 2.51
N THR A 189 -8.22 14.08 2.88
CA THR A 189 -7.29 14.89 3.68
C THR A 189 -7.83 15.14 5.09
N LEU A 190 -6.95 15.02 6.07
CA LEU A 190 -7.17 15.60 7.40
C LEU A 190 -6.91 17.09 7.24
N GLU A 191 -7.96 17.92 7.23
CA GLU A 191 -7.80 19.37 7.29
C GLU A 191 -7.11 19.73 8.60
N GLY A 192 -6.10 20.61 8.49
CA GLY A 192 -5.11 20.92 9.48
C GLY A 192 -5.60 20.99 10.94
N GLU A 193 -5.05 20.12 11.74
CA GLU A 193 -4.84 20.38 13.15
C GLU A 193 -3.55 21.18 13.33
#